data_bdedf2c116340e1fe03fd9052ded087f
#
_entry.id   bdedf2c116340e1fe03fd9052ded087f
#
_cell.length_a   1.000
_cell.length_b   1.000
_cell.length_c   1.000
_cell.angle_alpha   90.00
_cell.angle_beta   90.00
_cell.angle_gamma   90.00
#
_symmetry.space_group_name_H-M   'P 1'
#
loop_
_entity.id
_entity.type
_entity.pdbx_description
1 polymer ?
#
loop_
_entity_poly.entity_id
_entity_poly.type
_entity_poly.pdbx_seq_one_letter_code
_entity_poly.pdbx_strand_id
1 'polypeptide(L)'
;MLGFDFRVARIVWTVFLVALLLYVTYTVSATVLVLVFAVFFSYLVYPLVEQIERVRPPRVPRTVSIAVVFVLAIGIVAAVATIFGARIQEEALRLSEQLPALLRSNDAVAKLPLPGFAEPLRARILGFVRDQLANGTDQAMPLAKQFGVGVMHAASNLIYLVLVPVISFLLIKEAPAMRDEMLSWMNRSNRKLWDGIIKDLDVLLSRYVRALLFLSIATFVAYSIAFSLMGVPYAMLLAGLAAVLEFIPFAGPLAASAAALVVAGFSGYDHLLWLVGFIVAYRVFQDYVLNPYLMSEGVEVSPLMVILGLLAGDQLGGVAGIFLSVPVMAALKIIFTRASAAQKLRRAAEAHEAELAAQAAQEALSSPQAEEVVAVVPAPPARS
;
A
#
# COMPACT_ATOMS: atom_id res chain seq x y z
N MET A 1 -50.90 3.01 -17.42
CA MET A 1 -50.42 2.64 -16.11
C MET A 1 -48.92 2.37 -16.26
N LEU A 2 -48.10 3.26 -15.73
CA LEU A 2 -46.61 3.08 -15.69
C LEU A 2 -46.34 1.98 -14.67
N GLY A 3 -46.04 0.77 -15.14
CA GLY A 3 -45.68 -0.36 -14.29
C GLY A 3 -44.34 -0.05 -13.60
N PHE A 4 -44.38 0.15 -12.31
CA PHE A 4 -43.17 0.37 -11.49
C PHE A 4 -42.41 -0.95 -11.37
N ASP A 5 -41.32 -1.08 -12.12
CA ASP A 5 -40.49 -2.29 -12.07
C ASP A 5 -39.56 -2.22 -10.85
N PHE A 6 -39.86 -2.99 -9.80
CA PHE A 6 -39.08 -3.06 -8.56
C PHE A 6 -37.63 -3.50 -8.77
N ARG A 7 -37.33 -4.22 -9.88
CA ARG A 7 -35.95 -4.62 -10.21
C ARG A 7 -35.15 -3.42 -10.67
N VAL A 8 -35.73 -2.60 -11.56
CA VAL A 8 -35.10 -1.36 -12.05
C VAL A 8 -34.93 -0.37 -10.90
N ALA A 9 -35.96 -0.20 -10.06
CA ALA A 9 -35.88 0.67 -8.87
C ALA A 9 -34.73 0.24 -7.91
N ARG A 10 -34.55 -1.06 -7.69
CA ARG A 10 -33.46 -1.59 -6.86
C ARG A 10 -32.10 -1.33 -7.46
N ILE A 11 -31.94 -1.51 -8.79
CA ILE A 11 -30.68 -1.23 -9.46
C ILE A 11 -30.34 0.27 -9.37
N VAL A 12 -31.30 1.15 -9.70
CA VAL A 12 -31.14 2.61 -9.61
C VAL A 12 -30.77 3.04 -8.19
N TRP A 13 -31.46 2.48 -7.17
CA TRP A 13 -31.16 2.75 -5.77
C TRP A 13 -29.77 2.30 -5.37
N THR A 14 -29.34 1.11 -5.80
CA THR A 14 -27.99 0.61 -5.53
C THR A 14 -26.92 1.49 -6.19
N VAL A 15 -27.12 1.87 -7.46
CA VAL A 15 -26.22 2.78 -8.17
C VAL A 15 -26.15 4.14 -7.48
N PHE A 16 -27.30 4.69 -7.05
CA PHE A 16 -27.35 5.94 -6.29
C PHE A 16 -26.59 5.84 -4.97
N LEU A 17 -26.78 4.77 -4.19
CA LEU A 17 -26.05 4.58 -2.93
C LEU A 17 -24.54 4.46 -3.15
N VAL A 18 -24.11 3.74 -4.18
CA VAL A 18 -22.69 3.61 -4.54
C VAL A 18 -22.12 4.97 -4.95
N ALA A 19 -22.83 5.71 -5.81
CA ALA A 19 -22.40 7.05 -6.23
C ALA A 19 -22.34 8.03 -5.05
N LEU A 20 -23.32 7.97 -4.15
CA LEU A 20 -23.33 8.77 -2.92
C LEU A 20 -22.15 8.42 -1.99
N LEU A 21 -21.87 7.11 -1.82
CA LEU A 21 -20.73 6.65 -1.03
C LEU A 21 -19.41 7.16 -1.61
N LEU A 22 -19.22 7.05 -2.92
CA LEU A 22 -18.01 7.55 -3.60
C LEU A 22 -17.89 9.07 -3.47
N TYR A 23 -18.99 9.80 -3.61
CA TYR A 23 -19.02 11.25 -3.43
C TYR A 23 -18.66 11.68 -2.00
N VAL A 24 -19.24 11.02 -1.00
CA VAL A 24 -18.92 11.26 0.42
C VAL A 24 -17.45 10.94 0.69
N THR A 25 -16.95 9.79 0.19
CA THR A 25 -15.53 9.39 0.34
C THR A 25 -14.60 10.44 -0.29
N TYR A 26 -14.93 10.96 -1.45
CA TYR A 26 -14.18 12.04 -2.10
C TYR A 26 -14.21 13.32 -1.26
N THR A 27 -15.35 13.71 -0.74
CA THR A 27 -15.52 14.93 0.08
C THR A 27 -14.75 14.88 1.39
N VAL A 28 -14.68 13.68 2.03
CA VAL A 28 -13.93 13.47 3.28
C VAL A 28 -12.55 12.85 3.06
N SER A 29 -12.00 12.96 1.86
CA SER A 29 -10.74 12.32 1.46
C SER A 29 -9.58 12.58 2.43
N ALA A 30 -9.44 13.80 2.94
CA ALA A 30 -8.42 14.14 3.94
C ALA A 30 -8.58 13.33 5.25
N THR A 31 -9.82 13.15 5.72
CA THR A 31 -10.09 12.33 6.91
C THR A 31 -9.84 10.86 6.65
N VAL A 32 -10.23 10.36 5.48
CA VAL A 32 -9.95 8.97 5.05
C VAL A 32 -8.45 8.73 5.00
N LEU A 33 -7.68 9.68 4.48
CA LEU A 33 -6.21 9.63 4.47
C LEU A 33 -5.63 9.52 5.89
N VAL A 34 -6.08 10.35 6.82
CA VAL A 34 -5.64 10.26 8.23
C VAL A 34 -5.95 8.90 8.83
N LEU A 35 -7.16 8.37 8.57
CA LEU A 35 -7.54 7.03 9.03
C LEU A 35 -6.64 5.95 8.44
N VAL A 36 -6.32 6.03 7.15
CA VAL A 36 -5.42 5.10 6.49
C VAL A 36 -4.02 5.15 7.10
N PHE A 37 -3.45 6.34 7.29
CA PHE A 37 -2.16 6.49 7.98
C PHE A 37 -2.23 5.97 9.41
N ALA A 38 -3.33 6.15 10.11
CA ALA A 38 -3.52 5.61 11.45
C ALA A 38 -3.56 4.06 11.45
N VAL A 39 -4.21 3.45 10.45
CA VAL A 39 -4.20 2.00 10.24
C VAL A 39 -2.77 1.51 9.99
N PHE A 40 -2.04 2.16 9.07
CA PHE A 40 -0.64 1.80 8.79
C PHE A 40 0.25 1.94 10.02
N PHE A 41 0.11 3.03 10.75
CA PHE A 41 0.86 3.25 11.99
C PHE A 41 0.49 2.23 13.06
N SER A 42 -0.78 1.79 13.14
CA SER A 42 -1.20 0.72 14.05
C SER A 42 -0.51 -0.61 13.71
N TYR A 43 -0.43 -0.99 12.43
CA TYR A 43 0.29 -2.20 12.00
C TYR A 43 1.81 -2.12 12.25
N LEU A 44 2.36 -0.91 12.18
CA LEU A 44 3.76 -0.66 12.48
C LEU A 44 4.08 -0.88 13.97
N VAL A 45 3.21 -0.36 14.83
CA VAL A 45 3.40 -0.37 16.29
C VAL A 45 2.93 -1.69 16.92
N TYR A 46 1.99 -2.40 16.28
CA TYR A 46 1.38 -3.63 16.81
C TYR A 46 2.37 -4.72 17.26
N PRO A 47 3.46 -5.05 16.52
CA PRO A 47 4.42 -6.05 16.97
C PRO A 47 5.12 -5.69 18.29
N LEU A 48 5.34 -4.38 18.51
CA LEU A 48 5.92 -3.89 19.76
C LEU A 48 4.92 -4.04 20.91
N VAL A 49 3.64 -3.78 20.63
CA VAL A 49 2.55 -4.01 21.58
C VAL A 49 2.49 -5.50 21.96
N GLU A 50 2.54 -6.40 20.98
CA GLU A 50 2.49 -7.85 21.20
C GLU A 50 3.68 -8.33 22.05
N GLN A 51 4.90 -7.82 21.80
CA GLN A 51 6.07 -8.16 22.59
C GLN A 51 5.93 -7.70 24.05
N ILE A 52 5.46 -6.46 24.27
CA ILE A 52 5.24 -5.95 25.62
C ILE A 52 4.08 -6.69 26.32
N GLU A 53 3.03 -7.05 25.60
CA GLU A 53 1.94 -7.85 26.15
C GLU A 53 2.41 -9.24 26.64
N ARG A 54 3.35 -9.87 25.95
CA ARG A 54 3.93 -11.17 26.37
C ARG A 54 4.69 -11.10 27.70
N VAL A 55 5.32 -9.97 28.00
CA VAL A 55 6.13 -9.77 29.22
C VAL A 55 5.34 -9.04 30.31
N ARG A 56 4.12 -8.62 30.00
CA ARG A 56 3.26 -7.79 30.87
C ARG A 56 2.88 -8.50 32.17
N PRO A 57 3.08 -7.88 33.35
CA PRO A 57 2.55 -8.38 34.62
C PRO A 57 1.00 -8.42 34.60
N PRO A 58 0.35 -9.43 35.22
CA PRO A 58 -1.10 -9.55 35.19
C PRO A 58 -1.87 -8.38 35.85
N ARG A 59 -1.18 -7.56 36.65
CA ARG A 59 -1.75 -6.36 37.31
C ARG A 59 -1.83 -5.13 36.39
N VAL A 60 -1.14 -5.12 35.26
CA VAL A 60 -1.12 -3.98 34.34
C VAL A 60 -2.21 -4.14 33.27
N PRO A 61 -3.16 -3.22 33.13
CA PRO A 61 -4.19 -3.31 32.11
C PRO A 61 -3.59 -3.18 30.69
N ARG A 62 -4.19 -3.85 29.70
CA ARG A 62 -3.75 -3.83 28.29
C ARG A 62 -3.59 -2.43 27.72
N THR A 63 -4.50 -1.53 28.09
CA THR A 63 -4.49 -0.13 27.65
C THR A 63 -3.18 0.61 28.03
N VAL A 64 -2.64 0.32 29.24
CA VAL A 64 -1.38 0.92 29.69
C VAL A 64 -0.21 0.38 28.86
N SER A 65 -0.17 -0.92 28.57
CA SER A 65 0.88 -1.50 27.71
C SER A 65 0.88 -0.85 26.34
N ILE A 66 -0.28 -0.69 25.71
CA ILE A 66 -0.42 -0.01 24.42
C ILE A 66 0.07 1.44 24.54
N ALA A 67 -0.34 2.18 25.57
CA ALA A 67 0.07 3.57 25.77
C ALA A 67 1.59 3.73 25.92
N VAL A 68 2.23 2.85 26.67
CA VAL A 68 3.70 2.85 26.86
C VAL A 68 4.39 2.65 25.50
N VAL A 69 3.93 1.69 24.69
CA VAL A 69 4.50 1.45 23.35
C VAL A 69 4.37 2.68 22.47
N PHE A 70 3.20 3.35 22.48
CA PHE A 70 3.00 4.56 21.69
C PHE A 70 3.90 5.70 22.13
N VAL A 71 4.05 5.91 23.43
CA VAL A 71 4.98 6.93 23.97
C VAL A 71 6.43 6.63 23.53
N LEU A 72 6.85 5.36 23.61
CA LEU A 72 8.17 4.94 23.15
C LEU A 72 8.34 5.13 21.64
N ALA A 73 7.34 4.72 20.83
CA ALA A 73 7.39 4.86 19.38
C ALA A 73 7.46 6.34 18.96
N ILE A 74 6.64 7.20 19.56
CA ILE A 74 6.66 8.65 19.33
C ILE A 74 8.02 9.23 19.78
N GLY A 75 8.55 8.80 20.93
CA GLY A 75 9.86 9.22 21.41
C GLY A 75 11.00 8.85 20.46
N ILE A 76 10.97 7.63 19.89
CA ILE A 76 11.94 7.18 18.87
C ILE A 76 11.83 8.03 17.60
N VAL A 77 10.61 8.24 17.09
CA VAL A 77 10.39 9.08 15.90
C VAL A 77 10.87 10.51 16.13
N ALA A 78 10.57 11.09 17.29
CA ALA A 78 11.03 12.42 17.66
C ALA A 78 12.58 12.49 17.76
N ALA A 79 13.21 11.49 18.37
CA ALA A 79 14.67 11.41 18.45
C ALA A 79 15.32 11.31 17.06
N VAL A 80 14.79 10.45 16.18
CA VAL A 80 15.26 10.34 14.80
C VAL A 80 15.09 11.66 14.05
N ALA A 81 13.90 12.28 14.18
CA ALA A 81 13.61 13.57 13.56
C ALA A 81 14.54 14.70 14.05
N THR A 82 14.91 14.72 15.31
CA THR A 82 15.84 15.73 15.84
C THR A 82 17.29 15.50 15.39
N ILE A 83 17.73 14.24 15.31
CA ILE A 83 19.11 13.89 14.93
C ILE A 83 19.34 14.14 13.41
N PHE A 84 18.45 13.68 12.57
CA PHE A 84 18.61 13.73 11.12
C PHE A 84 17.88 14.90 10.46
N GLY A 85 16.73 15.31 11.02
CA GLY A 85 15.87 16.34 10.43
C GLY A 85 16.54 17.69 10.30
N ALA A 86 17.36 18.10 11.27
CA ALA A 86 18.10 19.36 11.20
C ALA A 86 19.08 19.39 10.02
N ARG A 87 19.82 18.31 9.78
CA ARG A 87 20.74 18.19 8.63
C ARG A 87 20.00 18.16 7.31
N ILE A 88 18.93 17.36 7.22
CA ILE A 88 18.10 17.29 6.03
C ILE A 88 17.50 18.66 5.70
N GLN A 89 17.02 19.40 6.70
CA GLN A 89 16.50 20.74 6.53
C GLN A 89 17.56 21.72 6.05
N GLU A 90 18.76 21.70 6.66
CA GLU A 90 19.89 22.55 6.25
C GLU A 90 20.29 22.27 4.79
N GLU A 91 20.46 21.01 4.42
CA GLU A 91 20.78 20.61 3.05
C GLU A 91 19.66 20.98 2.05
N ALA A 92 18.39 20.84 2.43
CA ALA A 92 17.26 21.23 1.61
C ALA A 92 17.20 22.74 1.35
N LEU A 93 17.44 23.54 2.39
CA LEU A 93 17.53 25.01 2.27
C LEU A 93 18.70 25.41 1.37
N ARG A 94 19.89 24.87 1.60
CA ARG A 94 21.06 25.12 0.75
C ARG A 94 20.82 24.74 -0.71
N LEU A 95 20.21 23.57 -0.97
CA LEU A 95 19.86 23.16 -2.33
C LEU A 95 18.87 24.12 -2.96
N SER A 96 17.83 24.54 -2.25
CA SER A 96 16.81 25.46 -2.74
C SER A 96 17.38 26.84 -3.11
N GLU A 97 18.37 27.34 -2.37
CA GLU A 97 19.06 28.60 -2.66
C GLU A 97 20.03 28.47 -3.85
N GLN A 98 20.71 27.34 -3.98
CA GLN A 98 21.71 27.11 -5.03
C GLN A 98 21.09 26.60 -6.34
N LEU A 99 19.91 25.98 -6.30
CA LEU A 99 19.25 25.39 -7.45
C LEU A 99 19.11 26.37 -8.66
N PRO A 100 18.70 27.65 -8.48
CA PRO A 100 18.62 28.58 -9.58
C PRO A 100 19.98 28.89 -10.23
N ALA A 101 21.04 28.93 -9.42
CA ALA A 101 22.40 29.15 -9.90
C ALA A 101 22.96 27.91 -10.62
N LEU A 102 22.71 26.71 -10.07
CA LEU A 102 23.08 25.43 -10.67
C LEU A 102 22.41 25.22 -12.03
N LEU A 103 21.15 25.59 -12.17
CA LEU A 103 20.38 25.47 -13.41
C LEU A 103 20.85 26.47 -14.50
N ARG A 104 21.38 27.64 -14.12
CA ARG A 104 21.87 28.67 -15.03
C ARG A 104 23.32 28.45 -15.44
N SER A 105 24.09 27.68 -14.69
CA SER A 105 25.50 27.42 -15.00
C SER A 105 25.64 26.46 -16.17
N ASN A 106 26.17 26.98 -17.32
CA ASN A 106 26.55 26.14 -18.46
C ASN A 106 27.73 25.19 -18.14
N ASP A 107 28.53 25.53 -17.13
CA ASP A 107 29.77 24.82 -16.79
C ASP A 107 29.53 23.52 -16.02
N ALA A 108 28.51 23.45 -15.18
CA ALA A 108 28.18 22.21 -14.44
C ALA A 108 27.86 21.04 -15.35
N VAL A 109 27.29 21.38 -16.50
CA VAL A 109 26.88 20.44 -17.56
C VAL A 109 28.05 20.00 -18.43
N ALA A 110 29.02 20.90 -18.68
CA ALA A 110 30.19 20.60 -19.44
C ALA A 110 31.18 19.67 -18.69
N LYS A 111 31.10 19.69 -17.35
CA LYS A 111 31.99 18.91 -16.46
C LYS A 111 31.46 17.52 -16.11
N LEU A 112 30.29 17.10 -16.63
CA LEU A 112 29.80 15.74 -16.41
C LEU A 112 30.81 14.73 -16.97
N PRO A 113 31.49 13.91 -16.14
CA PRO A 113 32.45 12.91 -16.62
C PRO A 113 31.71 11.72 -17.23
N LEU A 114 31.18 11.91 -18.42
CA LEU A 114 30.55 10.83 -19.18
C LEU A 114 31.64 10.11 -20.01
N PRO A 115 31.59 8.76 -20.07
CA PRO A 115 32.43 8.00 -20.96
C PRO A 115 32.21 8.46 -22.41
N GLY A 116 33.25 8.42 -23.26
CA GLY A 116 33.20 8.94 -24.63
C GLY A 116 32.07 8.38 -25.52
N PHE A 117 31.56 7.17 -25.21
CA PHE A 117 30.40 6.60 -25.91
C PHE A 117 29.07 7.28 -25.55
N ALA A 118 29.04 8.00 -24.44
CA ALA A 118 27.84 8.68 -23.96
C ALA A 118 27.79 10.18 -24.31
N GLU A 119 28.82 10.71 -24.97
CA GLU A 119 28.89 12.11 -25.46
C GLU A 119 27.67 12.52 -26.31
N PRO A 120 27.18 11.71 -27.27
CA PRO A 120 25.98 12.09 -28.03
C PRO A 120 24.70 12.05 -27.17
N LEU A 121 24.68 11.27 -26.09
CA LEU A 121 23.58 11.22 -25.16
C LEU A 121 23.57 12.42 -24.20
N ARG A 122 24.77 13.00 -23.94
CA ARG A 122 24.97 14.19 -23.10
C ARG A 122 24.05 15.32 -23.54
N ALA A 123 24.12 15.73 -24.79
CA ALA A 123 23.32 16.83 -25.30
C ALA A 123 21.82 16.57 -25.23
N ARG A 124 21.38 15.33 -25.46
CA ARG A 124 19.97 14.92 -25.38
C ARG A 124 19.46 14.88 -23.94
N ILE A 125 20.23 14.25 -23.04
CA ILE A 125 19.85 14.20 -21.59
C ILE A 125 19.81 15.61 -21.04
N LEU A 126 20.76 16.45 -21.40
CA LEU A 126 20.84 17.82 -20.91
C LEU A 126 19.75 18.71 -21.50
N GLY A 127 19.45 18.56 -22.79
CA GLY A 127 18.30 19.22 -23.40
C GLY A 127 17.02 18.81 -22.71
N PHE A 128 16.79 17.51 -22.55
CA PHE A 128 15.60 16.99 -21.85
C PHE A 128 15.51 17.46 -20.40
N VAL A 129 16.60 17.39 -19.63
CA VAL A 129 16.63 17.87 -18.24
C VAL A 129 16.42 19.38 -18.18
N ARG A 130 17.05 20.17 -19.09
CA ARG A 130 16.80 21.62 -19.17
C ARG A 130 15.38 21.95 -19.59
N ASP A 131 14.84 21.28 -20.59
CA ASP A 131 13.46 21.50 -21.03
C ASP A 131 12.45 21.12 -19.94
N GLN A 132 12.69 20.01 -19.24
CA GLN A 132 11.88 19.60 -18.11
C GLN A 132 12.06 20.56 -16.90
N LEU A 133 13.25 21.06 -16.66
CA LEU A 133 13.49 22.03 -15.59
C LEU A 133 13.07 23.43 -15.99
N ALA A 134 13.22 23.85 -17.24
CA ALA A 134 12.75 25.15 -17.73
C ALA A 134 11.22 25.21 -17.83
N ASN A 135 10.59 24.13 -18.30
CA ASN A 135 9.12 24.01 -18.33
C ASN A 135 8.57 23.60 -16.96
N GLY A 136 9.37 23.01 -16.11
CA GLY A 136 9.05 22.58 -14.75
C GLY A 136 9.53 23.54 -13.66
N THR A 137 10.19 24.67 -13.98
CA THR A 137 10.57 25.66 -12.96
C THR A 137 9.35 26.23 -12.26
N ASP A 138 8.22 26.32 -12.96
CA ASP A 138 6.93 26.66 -12.33
C ASP A 138 6.36 25.51 -11.49
N GLN A 139 6.80 24.27 -11.68
CA GLN A 139 6.33 23.08 -10.94
C GLN A 139 7.41 22.43 -10.08
N ALA A 140 8.67 22.38 -10.50
CA ALA A 140 9.76 21.76 -9.73
C ALA A 140 10.27 22.65 -8.59
N MET A 141 10.23 23.98 -8.74
CA MET A 141 10.53 24.93 -7.67
C MET A 141 9.48 24.85 -6.55
N PRO A 142 8.17 24.79 -6.84
CA PRO A 142 7.17 24.46 -5.83
C PRO A 142 7.38 23.08 -5.22
N LEU A 143 7.78 22.06 -5.99
CA LEU A 143 8.03 20.70 -5.47
C LEU A 143 9.23 20.66 -4.53
N ALA A 144 10.37 21.24 -4.86
CA ALA A 144 11.53 21.32 -3.98
C ALA A 144 11.25 22.19 -2.75
N LYS A 145 10.57 23.32 -2.94
CA LYS A 145 10.03 24.14 -1.82
C LYS A 145 8.93 23.41 -1.07
N GLN A 146 8.04 22.70 -1.74
CA GLN A 146 6.99 21.89 -1.09
C GLN A 146 7.58 20.70 -0.38
N PHE A 147 8.68 20.08 -0.82
CA PHE A 147 9.37 19.04 -0.04
C PHE A 147 10.02 19.64 1.20
N GLY A 148 10.80 20.72 1.07
CA GLY A 148 11.39 21.42 2.21
C GLY A 148 10.33 22.04 3.14
N VAL A 149 9.35 22.72 2.54
CA VAL A 149 8.20 23.31 3.24
C VAL A 149 7.20 22.23 3.65
N GLY A 150 7.06 21.13 2.92
CA GLY A 150 6.18 20.00 3.24
C GLY A 150 6.64 19.23 4.47
N VAL A 151 7.94 19.04 4.65
CA VAL A 151 8.51 18.52 5.90
C VAL A 151 8.25 19.51 7.05
N MET A 152 8.38 20.82 6.81
CA MET A 152 8.02 21.86 7.79
C MET A 152 6.51 21.94 8.03
N HIS A 153 5.68 21.85 6.99
CA HIS A 153 4.22 21.84 7.14
C HIS A 153 3.69 20.53 7.75
N ALA A 154 4.31 19.38 7.49
CA ALA A 154 4.00 18.16 8.22
C ALA A 154 4.33 18.29 9.71
N ALA A 155 5.44 18.94 10.03
CA ALA A 155 5.79 19.27 11.41
C ALA A 155 4.92 20.40 12.01
N SER A 156 4.40 21.34 11.19
CA SER A 156 3.52 22.42 11.64
C SER A 156 2.05 22.01 11.76
N ASN A 157 1.63 20.96 11.07
CA ASN A 157 0.33 20.34 11.27
C ASN A 157 0.33 19.40 12.48
N LEU A 158 0.61 19.97 13.68
CA LEU A 158 0.59 19.26 14.95
C LEU A 158 -0.68 18.40 15.15
N ILE A 159 -1.78 18.81 14.50
CA ILE A 159 -3.05 18.09 14.59
C ILE A 159 -2.93 16.67 14.01
N TYR A 160 -2.27 16.47 12.86
CA TYR A 160 -2.07 15.15 12.25
C TYR A 160 -1.01 14.32 13.00
N LEU A 161 0.01 15.00 13.52
CA LEU A 161 1.06 14.36 14.32
C LEU A 161 0.51 13.76 15.63
N VAL A 162 -0.53 14.36 16.20
CA VAL A 162 -1.23 13.85 17.38
C VAL A 162 -2.38 12.91 16.98
N LEU A 163 -3.14 13.28 15.96
CA LEU A 163 -4.37 12.54 15.59
C LEU A 163 -4.07 11.14 15.07
N VAL A 164 -3.02 10.96 14.23
CA VAL A 164 -2.64 9.65 13.70
C VAL A 164 -2.28 8.66 14.82
N PRO A 165 -1.37 8.96 15.77
CA PRO A 165 -1.10 8.08 16.90
C PRO A 165 -2.32 7.81 17.80
N VAL A 166 -3.14 8.83 18.07
CA VAL A 166 -4.35 8.67 18.90
C VAL A 166 -5.35 7.72 18.25
N ILE A 167 -5.65 7.91 16.95
CA ILE A 167 -6.54 7.01 16.22
C ILE A 167 -5.93 5.60 16.16
N SER A 168 -4.62 5.47 15.91
CA SER A 168 -3.94 4.18 15.88
C SER A 168 -4.03 3.45 17.23
N PHE A 169 -3.87 4.18 18.32
CA PHE A 169 -4.04 3.63 19.67
C PHE A 169 -5.47 3.09 19.87
N LEU A 170 -6.49 3.86 19.47
CA LEU A 170 -7.88 3.44 19.56
C LEU A 170 -8.15 2.23 18.67
N LEU A 171 -7.62 2.21 17.44
CA LEU A 171 -7.74 1.07 16.53
C LEU A 171 -7.17 -0.21 17.16
N ILE A 172 -5.94 -0.17 17.70
CA ILE A 172 -5.34 -1.35 18.34
C ILE A 172 -6.15 -1.81 19.56
N LYS A 173 -6.65 -0.85 20.34
CA LYS A 173 -7.43 -1.15 21.55
C LYS A 173 -8.76 -1.81 21.19
N GLU A 174 -9.45 -1.30 20.19
CA GLU A 174 -10.83 -1.67 19.86
C GLU A 174 -10.94 -2.70 18.72
N ALA A 175 -9.84 -2.99 18.00
CA ALA A 175 -9.84 -3.94 16.89
C ALA A 175 -10.50 -5.30 17.17
N PRO A 176 -10.28 -5.96 18.33
CA PRO A 176 -10.95 -7.23 18.64
C PRO A 176 -12.48 -7.06 18.73
N ALA A 177 -12.97 -6.04 19.44
CA ALA A 177 -14.39 -5.79 19.59
C ALA A 177 -15.06 -5.41 18.26
N MET A 178 -14.41 -4.56 17.45
CA MET A 178 -14.88 -4.20 16.11
C MET A 178 -15.01 -5.42 15.19
N ARG A 179 -14.01 -6.32 15.23
CA ARG A 179 -14.04 -7.57 14.45
C ARG A 179 -15.22 -8.45 14.88
N ASP A 180 -15.39 -8.68 16.17
CA ASP A 180 -16.46 -9.54 16.68
C ASP A 180 -17.83 -8.96 16.36
N GLU A 181 -17.98 -7.66 16.44
CA GLU A 181 -19.21 -6.94 16.07
C GLU A 181 -19.49 -7.05 14.57
N MET A 182 -18.51 -6.78 13.70
CA MET A 182 -18.67 -6.97 12.26
C MET A 182 -19.10 -8.40 11.90
N LEU A 183 -18.48 -9.41 12.53
CA LEU A 183 -18.82 -10.80 12.30
C LEU A 183 -20.19 -11.18 12.86
N SER A 184 -20.70 -10.50 13.89
CA SER A 184 -22.02 -10.72 14.48
C SER A 184 -23.16 -10.32 13.54
N TRP A 185 -22.96 -9.30 12.70
CA TRP A 185 -23.95 -8.84 11.72
C TRP A 185 -24.09 -9.77 10.52
N MET A 186 -23.19 -10.76 10.40
CA MET A 186 -23.17 -11.67 9.25
C MET A 186 -23.88 -12.98 9.53
N ASN A 187 -24.57 -13.50 8.50
CA ASN A 187 -25.19 -14.83 8.55
C ASN A 187 -24.12 -15.92 8.81
N ARG A 188 -24.48 -16.96 9.54
CA ARG A 188 -23.57 -18.08 9.92
C ARG A 188 -22.80 -18.66 8.73
N SER A 189 -23.43 -18.76 7.55
CA SER A 189 -22.79 -19.27 6.33
C SER A 189 -21.66 -18.37 5.82
N ASN A 190 -21.79 -17.05 5.93
CA ASN A 190 -20.81 -16.08 5.45
C ASN A 190 -19.75 -15.74 6.50
N ARG A 191 -20.04 -15.98 7.79
CA ARG A 191 -19.14 -15.63 8.89
C ARG A 191 -17.76 -16.25 8.77
N LYS A 192 -17.68 -17.55 8.39
CA LYS A 192 -16.39 -18.23 8.17
C LYS A 192 -15.59 -17.65 7.01
N LEU A 193 -16.27 -17.27 5.92
CA LEU A 193 -15.66 -16.65 4.77
C LEU A 193 -15.05 -15.29 5.15
N TRP A 194 -15.84 -14.43 5.78
CA TRP A 194 -15.39 -13.08 6.17
C TRP A 194 -14.33 -13.11 7.27
N ASP A 195 -14.43 -14.02 8.24
CA ASP A 195 -13.37 -14.22 9.23
C ASP A 195 -12.04 -14.62 8.58
N GLY A 196 -12.09 -15.49 7.56
CA GLY A 196 -10.92 -15.83 6.75
C GLY A 196 -10.36 -14.64 5.96
N ILE A 197 -11.22 -13.85 5.33
CA ILE A 197 -10.81 -12.65 4.59
C ILE A 197 -10.15 -11.64 5.52
N ILE A 198 -10.77 -11.33 6.67
CA ILE A 198 -10.23 -10.38 7.65
C ILE A 198 -8.84 -10.84 8.14
N LYS A 199 -8.67 -12.14 8.43
CA LYS A 199 -7.38 -12.69 8.85
C LYS A 199 -6.30 -12.56 7.78
N ASP A 200 -6.65 -12.87 6.52
CA ASP A 200 -5.68 -12.76 5.42
C ASP A 200 -5.29 -11.30 5.16
N LEU A 201 -6.27 -10.37 5.26
CA LEU A 201 -6.02 -8.94 5.15
C LEU A 201 -5.11 -8.42 6.28
N ASP A 202 -5.37 -8.86 7.50
CA ASP A 202 -4.57 -8.49 8.67
C ASP A 202 -3.10 -8.95 8.51
N VAL A 203 -2.89 -10.19 8.10
CA VAL A 203 -1.56 -10.73 7.81
C VAL A 203 -0.89 -9.99 6.67
N LEU A 204 -1.61 -9.75 5.56
CA LEU A 204 -1.09 -9.00 4.41
C LEU A 204 -0.62 -7.61 4.82
N LEU A 205 -1.51 -6.81 5.42
CA LEU A 205 -1.22 -5.42 5.79
C LEU A 205 -0.08 -5.34 6.80
N SER A 206 -0.10 -6.21 7.81
CA SER A 206 0.97 -6.30 8.81
C SER A 206 2.34 -6.58 8.20
N ARG A 207 2.43 -7.52 7.25
CA ARG A 207 3.67 -7.86 6.56
C ARG A 207 4.12 -6.75 5.63
N TYR A 208 3.19 -6.20 4.83
CA TYR A 208 3.46 -5.14 3.87
C TYR A 208 4.02 -3.88 4.55
N VAL A 209 3.35 -3.40 5.60
CA VAL A 209 3.78 -2.20 6.33
C VAL A 209 5.15 -2.39 6.96
N ARG A 210 5.39 -3.55 7.57
CA ARG A 210 6.71 -3.88 8.14
C ARG A 210 7.80 -3.95 7.08
N ALA A 211 7.53 -4.63 5.97
CA ALA A 211 8.49 -4.72 4.88
C ALA A 211 8.87 -3.34 4.33
N LEU A 212 7.89 -2.46 4.08
CA LEU A 212 8.13 -1.08 3.63
C LEU A 212 8.98 -0.29 4.63
N LEU A 213 8.69 -0.40 5.94
CA LEU A 213 9.49 0.28 6.95
C LEU A 213 10.93 -0.21 6.93
N PHE A 214 11.14 -1.54 6.92
CA PHE A 214 12.50 -2.10 6.88
C PHE A 214 13.24 -1.69 5.60
N LEU A 215 12.60 -1.70 4.45
CA LEU A 215 13.17 -1.23 3.19
C LEU A 215 13.53 0.25 3.27
N SER A 216 12.64 1.09 3.78
CA SER A 216 12.88 2.54 3.96
C SER A 216 14.06 2.80 4.89
N ILE A 217 14.14 2.12 6.03
CA ILE A 217 15.27 2.26 6.97
C ILE A 217 16.56 1.73 6.33
N ALA A 218 16.53 0.58 5.67
CA ALA A 218 17.70 0.01 5.00
C ALA A 218 18.22 0.95 3.91
N THR A 219 17.32 1.51 3.10
CA THR A 219 17.63 2.50 2.06
C THR A 219 18.22 3.75 2.68
N PHE A 220 17.60 4.31 3.73
CA PHE A 220 18.14 5.48 4.42
C PHE A 220 19.57 5.26 4.93
N VAL A 221 19.78 4.15 5.62
CA VAL A 221 21.10 3.83 6.21
C VAL A 221 22.14 3.59 5.12
N ALA A 222 21.82 2.77 4.11
CA ALA A 222 22.75 2.43 3.03
C ALA A 222 23.13 3.68 2.21
N TYR A 223 22.14 4.50 1.83
CA TYR A 223 22.38 5.73 1.07
C TYR A 223 23.09 6.78 1.90
N SER A 224 22.71 6.97 3.17
CA SER A 224 23.40 7.93 4.06
C SER A 224 24.87 7.60 4.22
N ILE A 225 25.20 6.32 4.45
CA ILE A 225 26.58 5.87 4.60
C ILE A 225 27.32 6.00 3.27
N ALA A 226 26.79 5.42 2.18
CA ALA A 226 27.47 5.41 0.92
C ALA A 226 27.66 6.82 0.33
N PHE A 227 26.63 7.66 0.34
CA PHE A 227 26.69 9.02 -0.17
C PHE A 227 27.65 9.90 0.65
N SER A 228 27.64 9.74 2.00
CA SER A 228 28.58 10.45 2.85
C SER A 228 30.03 10.02 2.63
N LEU A 229 30.29 8.71 2.50
CA LEU A 229 31.65 8.18 2.24
C LEU A 229 32.17 8.57 0.85
N MET A 230 31.27 8.60 -0.14
CA MET A 230 31.58 9.01 -1.51
C MET A 230 31.72 10.54 -1.65
N GLY A 231 31.34 11.34 -0.64
CA GLY A 231 31.33 12.79 -0.71
C GLY A 231 30.27 13.37 -1.63
N VAL A 232 29.15 12.67 -1.80
CA VAL A 232 28.03 13.15 -2.61
C VAL A 232 27.42 14.38 -1.96
N PRO A 233 27.23 15.50 -2.70
CA PRO A 233 26.55 16.69 -2.18
C PRO A 233 25.12 16.37 -1.72
N TYR A 234 24.68 16.95 -0.62
CA TYR A 234 23.33 16.77 -0.05
C TYR A 234 23.02 15.30 0.29
N ALA A 235 24.00 14.58 0.82
CA ALA A 235 23.94 13.14 1.07
C ALA A 235 22.75 12.74 1.96
N MET A 236 22.52 13.47 3.05
CA MET A 236 21.42 13.18 3.99
C MET A 236 20.05 13.48 3.41
N LEU A 237 19.93 14.58 2.68
CA LEU A 237 18.69 14.96 1.99
C LEU A 237 18.31 13.90 0.93
N LEU A 238 19.28 13.49 0.11
CA LEU A 238 19.05 12.50 -0.94
C LEU A 238 18.76 11.10 -0.36
N ALA A 239 19.43 10.71 0.71
CA ALA A 239 19.12 9.47 1.42
C ALA A 239 17.74 9.50 2.07
N GLY A 240 17.36 10.61 2.70
CA GLY A 240 16.02 10.81 3.25
C GLY A 240 14.93 10.79 2.18
N LEU A 241 15.18 11.44 1.04
CA LEU A 241 14.28 11.41 -0.11
C LEU A 241 14.12 9.97 -0.66
N ALA A 242 15.22 9.23 -0.80
CA ALA A 242 15.19 7.84 -1.26
C ALA A 242 14.37 6.96 -0.29
N ALA A 243 14.58 7.11 1.01
CA ALA A 243 13.84 6.37 2.03
C ALA A 243 12.33 6.67 2.03
N VAL A 244 11.94 7.93 1.83
CA VAL A 244 10.53 8.32 1.72
C VAL A 244 9.93 7.82 0.41
N LEU A 245 10.64 7.94 -0.69
CA LEU A 245 10.17 7.46 -1.99
C LEU A 245 10.06 5.92 -2.07
N GLU A 246 10.70 5.17 -1.17
CA GLU A 246 10.56 3.70 -1.07
C GLU A 246 9.11 3.26 -0.85
N PHE A 247 8.28 4.12 -0.26
CA PHE A 247 6.85 3.87 -0.10
C PHE A 247 6.05 3.86 -1.41
N ILE A 248 6.63 4.36 -2.51
CA ILE A 248 6.01 4.38 -3.84
C ILE A 248 6.63 3.26 -4.69
N PRO A 249 5.93 2.14 -4.91
CA PRO A 249 6.51 1.00 -5.62
C PRO A 249 6.97 1.36 -7.03
N PHE A 250 8.13 0.86 -7.44
CA PHE A 250 8.78 1.06 -8.74
C PHE A 250 9.13 2.52 -9.06
N ALA A 251 8.17 3.43 -9.01
CA ALA A 251 8.37 4.83 -9.35
C ALA A 251 9.25 5.57 -8.34
N GLY A 252 9.13 5.23 -7.07
CA GLY A 252 9.86 5.88 -5.98
C GLY A 252 11.38 5.69 -6.09
N PRO A 253 11.90 4.47 -6.11
CA PRO A 253 13.33 4.22 -6.26
C PRO A 253 13.91 4.80 -7.56
N LEU A 254 13.13 4.78 -8.65
CA LEU A 254 13.56 5.39 -9.91
C LEU A 254 13.66 6.91 -9.78
N ALA A 255 12.66 7.55 -9.20
CA ALA A 255 12.65 9.00 -8.95
C ALA A 255 13.77 9.42 -7.98
N ALA A 256 14.01 8.65 -6.92
CA ALA A 256 15.10 8.89 -5.97
C ALA A 256 16.47 8.79 -6.65
N SER A 257 16.68 7.76 -7.49
CA SER A 257 17.90 7.57 -8.25
C SER A 257 18.13 8.72 -9.24
N ALA A 258 17.09 9.10 -9.97
CA ALA A 258 17.14 10.24 -10.89
C ALA A 258 17.47 11.55 -10.15
N ALA A 259 16.81 11.81 -9.02
CA ALA A 259 17.09 12.99 -8.20
C ALA A 259 18.53 13.02 -7.69
N ALA A 260 19.05 11.89 -7.19
CA ALA A 260 20.43 11.79 -6.73
C ALA A 260 21.44 12.07 -7.84
N LEU A 261 21.25 11.49 -9.02
CA LEU A 261 22.12 11.70 -10.18
C LEU A 261 22.07 13.14 -10.71
N VAL A 262 20.86 13.72 -10.77
CA VAL A 262 20.67 15.11 -11.22
C VAL A 262 21.34 16.07 -10.25
N VAL A 263 21.05 15.94 -8.94
CA VAL A 263 21.62 16.84 -7.94
C VAL A 263 23.14 16.71 -7.87
N ALA A 264 23.68 15.49 -7.84
CA ALA A 264 25.12 15.25 -7.84
C ALA A 264 25.80 15.82 -9.11
N GLY A 265 25.20 15.58 -10.29
CA GLY A 265 25.72 16.06 -11.57
C GLY A 265 25.76 17.58 -11.65
N PHE A 266 24.68 18.27 -11.29
CA PHE A 266 24.63 19.74 -11.30
C PHE A 266 25.50 20.37 -10.21
N SER A 267 25.75 19.67 -9.10
CA SER A 267 26.64 20.12 -8.04
C SER A 267 28.13 19.92 -8.36
N GLY A 268 28.48 19.43 -9.54
CA GLY A 268 29.87 19.23 -9.98
C GLY A 268 30.56 18.05 -9.29
N TYR A 269 29.81 17.00 -8.95
CA TYR A 269 30.37 15.78 -8.36
C TYR A 269 31.14 14.97 -9.41
N ASP A 270 32.43 14.78 -9.20
CA ASP A 270 33.36 14.22 -10.23
C ASP A 270 33.20 12.70 -10.43
N HIS A 271 32.61 11.99 -9.45
CA HIS A 271 32.57 10.52 -9.44
C HIS A 271 31.19 9.94 -9.73
N LEU A 272 30.44 10.53 -10.68
CA LEU A 272 29.08 10.10 -11.02
C LEU A 272 28.95 8.61 -11.39
N LEU A 273 29.98 8.03 -12.04
CA LEU A 273 29.98 6.60 -12.37
C LEU A 273 29.99 5.71 -11.13
N TRP A 274 30.69 6.10 -10.07
CA TRP A 274 30.64 5.38 -8.81
C TRP A 274 29.27 5.49 -8.15
N LEU A 275 28.63 6.66 -8.24
CA LEU A 275 27.28 6.87 -7.75
C LEU A 275 26.26 5.99 -8.48
N VAL A 276 26.33 5.93 -9.82
CA VAL A 276 25.51 5.02 -10.64
C VAL A 276 25.77 3.58 -10.24
N GLY A 277 27.05 3.18 -10.12
CA GLY A 277 27.46 1.84 -9.72
C GLY A 277 26.87 1.43 -8.37
N PHE A 278 26.93 2.33 -7.38
CA PHE A 278 26.33 2.11 -6.07
C PHE A 278 24.79 1.96 -6.16
N ILE A 279 24.11 2.89 -6.84
CA ILE A 279 22.64 2.85 -6.99
C ILE A 279 22.18 1.54 -7.63
N VAL A 280 22.84 1.11 -8.71
CA VAL A 280 22.55 -0.15 -9.40
C VAL A 280 22.83 -1.35 -8.49
N ALA A 281 24.00 -1.36 -7.85
CA ALA A 281 24.37 -2.45 -6.94
C ALA A 281 23.38 -2.57 -5.75
N TYR A 282 23.02 -1.43 -5.15
CA TYR A 282 22.04 -1.43 -4.07
C TYR A 282 20.66 -1.89 -4.57
N ARG A 283 20.23 -1.46 -5.76
CA ARG A 283 18.95 -1.89 -6.34
C ARG A 283 18.92 -3.40 -6.59
N VAL A 284 20.00 -3.95 -7.16
CA VAL A 284 20.15 -5.40 -7.35
C VAL A 284 20.11 -6.12 -6.00
N PHE A 285 20.84 -5.63 -5.00
CA PHE A 285 20.82 -6.19 -3.66
C PHE A 285 19.41 -6.13 -3.04
N GLN A 286 18.72 -5.02 -3.18
CA GLN A 286 17.36 -4.86 -2.68
C GLN A 286 16.39 -5.84 -3.36
N ASP A 287 16.42 -5.94 -4.69
CA ASP A 287 15.47 -6.76 -5.45
C ASP A 287 15.74 -8.26 -5.30
N TYR A 288 17.01 -8.69 -5.18
CA TYR A 288 17.37 -10.12 -5.09
C TYR A 288 17.63 -10.62 -3.67
N VAL A 289 17.87 -9.75 -2.70
CA VAL A 289 18.16 -10.15 -1.31
C VAL A 289 17.12 -9.64 -0.34
N LEU A 290 16.91 -8.31 -0.28
CA LEU A 290 16.03 -7.72 0.73
C LEU A 290 14.55 -8.03 0.46
N ASN A 291 14.07 -7.84 -0.77
CA ASN A 291 12.67 -8.08 -1.13
C ASN A 291 12.23 -9.54 -0.90
N PRO A 292 12.98 -10.58 -1.37
CA PRO A 292 12.63 -11.96 -1.08
C PRO A 292 12.63 -12.30 0.41
N TYR A 293 13.59 -11.73 1.16
CA TYR A 293 13.67 -11.96 2.59
C TYR A 293 12.49 -11.32 3.37
N LEU A 294 12.08 -10.12 2.96
CA LEU A 294 11.02 -9.37 3.66
C LEU A 294 9.60 -9.74 3.20
N MET A 295 9.44 -10.19 1.95
CA MET A 295 8.14 -10.44 1.32
C MET A 295 7.89 -11.91 0.97
N SER A 296 8.66 -12.85 1.53
CA SER A 296 8.68 -14.28 1.17
C SER A 296 7.32 -15.02 1.22
N GLU A 297 6.31 -14.45 1.85
CA GLU A 297 4.96 -15.05 1.97
C GLU A 297 3.84 -14.04 1.65
N GLY A 298 4.11 -13.06 0.80
CA GLY A 298 3.12 -12.06 0.37
C GLY A 298 2.14 -12.60 -0.67
N VAL A 299 0.99 -11.95 -0.81
CA VAL A 299 0.08 -12.20 -1.93
C VAL A 299 0.76 -11.72 -3.21
N GLU A 300 1.12 -12.66 -4.09
CA GLU A 300 1.69 -12.34 -5.40
C GLU A 300 0.70 -11.53 -6.24
N VAL A 301 0.87 -10.22 -6.26
CA VAL A 301 0.12 -9.33 -7.16
C VAL A 301 0.87 -9.27 -8.49
N SER A 302 0.18 -9.51 -9.61
CA SER A 302 0.83 -9.42 -10.91
C SER A 302 1.34 -8.00 -11.18
N PRO A 303 2.49 -7.83 -11.86
CA PRO A 303 3.03 -6.51 -12.19
C PRO A 303 2.01 -5.61 -12.92
N LEU A 304 1.20 -6.21 -13.78
CA LEU A 304 0.13 -5.49 -14.48
C LEU A 304 -0.90 -4.91 -13.49
N MET A 305 -1.34 -5.68 -12.50
CA MET A 305 -2.27 -5.19 -11.47
C MET A 305 -1.65 -4.07 -10.65
N VAL A 306 -0.35 -4.15 -10.34
CA VAL A 306 0.35 -3.08 -9.62
C VAL A 306 0.36 -1.80 -10.45
N ILE A 307 0.72 -1.87 -11.74
CA ILE A 307 0.74 -0.70 -12.64
C ILE A 307 -0.67 -0.09 -12.77
N LEU A 308 -1.68 -0.91 -13.01
CA LEU A 308 -3.07 -0.44 -13.07
C LEU A 308 -3.52 0.19 -11.74
N GLY A 309 -3.14 -0.43 -10.63
CA GLY A 309 -3.38 0.10 -9.29
C GLY A 309 -2.71 1.46 -9.06
N LEU A 310 -1.46 1.64 -9.51
CA LEU A 310 -0.74 2.90 -9.41
C LEU A 310 -1.43 4.01 -10.22
N LEU A 311 -1.81 3.71 -11.48
CA LEU A 311 -2.50 4.68 -12.34
C LEU A 311 -3.88 5.07 -11.78
N ALA A 312 -4.66 4.07 -11.33
CA ALA A 312 -5.95 4.33 -10.69
C ALA A 312 -5.78 5.09 -9.37
N GLY A 313 -4.78 4.70 -8.56
CA GLY A 313 -4.46 5.36 -7.30
C GLY A 313 -4.10 6.83 -7.48
N ASP A 314 -3.29 7.15 -8.48
CA ASP A 314 -2.93 8.53 -8.82
C ASP A 314 -4.17 9.37 -9.13
N GLN A 315 -5.06 8.87 -9.96
CA GLN A 315 -6.30 9.56 -10.34
C GLN A 315 -7.27 9.77 -9.17
N LEU A 316 -7.32 8.83 -8.23
CA LEU A 316 -8.27 8.86 -7.11
C LEU A 316 -7.76 9.65 -5.90
N GLY A 317 -6.47 9.60 -5.62
CA GLY A 317 -5.91 10.15 -4.38
C GLY A 317 -4.48 10.70 -4.52
N GLY A 318 -4.00 10.93 -5.75
CA GLY A 318 -2.64 11.41 -5.99
C GLY A 318 -1.58 10.53 -5.35
N VAL A 319 -0.57 11.12 -4.74
CA VAL A 319 0.55 10.41 -4.08
C VAL A 319 0.06 9.39 -3.04
N ALA A 320 -0.97 9.73 -2.28
CA ALA A 320 -1.53 8.82 -1.29
C ALA A 320 -2.25 7.63 -1.91
N GLY A 321 -2.95 7.85 -3.02
CA GLY A 321 -3.56 6.77 -3.79
C GLY A 321 -2.51 5.84 -4.41
N ILE A 322 -1.40 6.38 -4.92
CA ILE A 322 -0.26 5.60 -5.40
C ILE A 322 0.28 4.71 -4.27
N PHE A 323 0.53 5.28 -3.09
CA PHE A 323 1.00 4.54 -1.91
C PHE A 323 0.07 3.39 -1.51
N LEU A 324 -1.24 3.62 -1.55
CA LEU A 324 -2.26 2.64 -1.18
C LEU A 324 -2.57 1.62 -2.27
N SER A 325 -2.11 1.83 -3.49
CA SER A 325 -2.46 1.01 -4.65
C SER A 325 -2.14 -0.48 -4.43
N VAL A 326 -0.95 -0.80 -3.92
CA VAL A 326 -0.53 -2.20 -3.70
C VAL A 326 -1.36 -2.89 -2.62
N PRO A 327 -1.55 -2.33 -1.41
CA PRO A 327 -2.43 -2.92 -0.40
C PRO A 327 -3.86 -3.10 -0.88
N VAL A 328 -4.41 -2.12 -1.58
CA VAL A 328 -5.78 -2.19 -2.10
C VAL A 328 -5.91 -3.29 -3.17
N MET A 329 -4.98 -3.38 -4.12
CA MET A 329 -5.00 -4.42 -5.14
C MET A 329 -4.83 -5.82 -4.54
N ALA A 330 -3.95 -5.97 -3.55
CA ALA A 330 -3.78 -7.23 -2.83
C ALA A 330 -5.01 -7.61 -2.01
N ALA A 331 -5.66 -6.64 -1.36
CA ALA A 331 -6.92 -6.83 -0.63
C ALA A 331 -8.04 -7.29 -1.58
N LEU A 332 -8.20 -6.63 -2.72
CA LEU A 332 -9.17 -7.03 -3.75
C LEU A 332 -8.91 -8.45 -4.25
N LYS A 333 -7.65 -8.82 -4.47
CA LYS A 333 -7.27 -10.19 -4.87
C LYS A 333 -7.66 -11.21 -3.81
N ILE A 334 -7.38 -10.94 -2.52
CA ILE A 334 -7.76 -11.83 -1.40
C ILE A 334 -9.28 -12.02 -1.38
N ILE A 335 -10.05 -10.93 -1.41
CA ILE A 335 -11.52 -10.95 -1.39
C ILE A 335 -12.05 -11.79 -2.57
N PHE A 336 -11.56 -11.51 -3.78
CA PHE A 336 -11.98 -12.22 -4.99
C PHE A 336 -11.64 -13.72 -4.93
N THR A 337 -10.43 -14.06 -4.52
CA THR A 337 -9.96 -15.45 -4.43
C THR A 337 -10.77 -16.25 -3.41
N ARG A 338 -10.98 -15.68 -2.21
CA ARG A 338 -11.78 -16.30 -1.14
C ARG A 338 -13.25 -16.45 -1.52
N ALA A 339 -13.84 -15.41 -2.13
CA ALA A 339 -15.23 -15.46 -2.58
C ALA A 339 -15.44 -16.50 -3.69
N SER A 340 -14.52 -16.55 -4.66
CA SER A 340 -14.55 -17.54 -5.76
C SER A 340 -14.38 -18.96 -5.24
N ALA A 341 -13.48 -19.21 -4.29
CA ALA A 341 -13.28 -20.51 -3.65
C ALA A 341 -14.54 -20.95 -2.88
N ALA A 342 -15.14 -20.04 -2.11
CA ALA A 342 -16.37 -20.33 -1.38
C ALA A 342 -17.55 -20.66 -2.33
N GLN A 343 -17.66 -19.97 -3.46
CA GLN A 343 -18.68 -20.24 -4.47
C GLN A 343 -18.47 -21.61 -5.14
N LYS A 344 -17.23 -21.98 -5.46
CA LYS A 344 -16.90 -23.30 -6.00
C LYS A 344 -17.27 -24.42 -5.03
N LEU A 345 -16.95 -24.27 -3.75
CA LEU A 345 -17.30 -25.25 -2.71
C LEU A 345 -18.82 -25.39 -2.56
N ARG A 346 -19.58 -24.29 -2.57
CA ARG A 346 -21.05 -24.34 -2.51
C ARG A 346 -21.64 -25.09 -3.70
N ARG A 347 -21.18 -24.79 -4.93
CA ARG A 347 -21.65 -25.50 -6.15
C ARG A 347 -21.31 -26.99 -6.11
N ALA A 348 -20.12 -27.35 -5.61
CA ALA A 348 -19.73 -28.75 -5.47
C ALA A 348 -20.60 -29.49 -4.42
N ALA A 349 -20.94 -28.85 -3.31
CA ALA A 349 -21.85 -29.40 -2.31
C ALA A 349 -23.28 -29.57 -2.86
N GLU A 350 -23.83 -28.57 -3.54
CA GLU A 350 -25.14 -28.64 -4.20
C GLU A 350 -25.20 -29.73 -5.27
N ALA A 351 -24.15 -29.91 -6.06
CA ALA A 351 -24.06 -30.98 -7.05
C ALA A 351 -24.04 -32.37 -6.39
N HIS A 352 -23.28 -32.52 -5.30
CA HIS A 352 -23.20 -33.78 -4.57
C HIS A 352 -24.54 -34.13 -3.87
N GLU A 353 -25.21 -33.15 -3.27
CA GLU A 353 -26.55 -33.35 -2.70
C GLU A 353 -27.57 -33.74 -3.79
N ALA A 354 -27.53 -33.12 -4.94
CA ALA A 354 -28.38 -33.46 -6.06
C ALA A 354 -28.12 -34.91 -6.59
N GLU A 355 -26.86 -35.33 -6.62
CA GLU A 355 -26.45 -36.68 -7.01
C GLU A 355 -26.95 -37.73 -6.01
N LEU A 356 -26.82 -37.46 -4.72
CA LEU A 356 -27.34 -38.33 -3.67
C LEU A 356 -28.87 -38.43 -3.69
N ALA A 357 -29.55 -37.29 -3.93
CA ALA A 357 -31.01 -37.29 -4.08
C ALA A 357 -31.46 -38.08 -5.32
N ALA A 358 -30.76 -37.99 -6.44
CA ALA A 358 -31.02 -38.77 -7.63
C ALA A 358 -30.82 -40.27 -7.43
N GLN A 359 -29.74 -40.67 -6.73
CA GLN A 359 -29.48 -42.06 -6.37
C GLN A 359 -30.58 -42.63 -5.43
N ALA A 360 -30.94 -41.87 -4.39
CA ALA A 360 -32.02 -42.27 -3.48
C ALA A 360 -33.38 -42.42 -4.19
N ALA A 361 -33.70 -41.52 -5.15
CA ALA A 361 -34.90 -41.61 -5.97
C ALA A 361 -34.88 -42.86 -6.87
N GLN A 362 -33.73 -43.21 -7.43
CA GLN A 362 -33.55 -44.39 -8.27
C GLN A 362 -33.67 -45.69 -7.48
N GLU A 363 -33.09 -45.73 -6.27
CA GLU A 363 -33.27 -46.85 -5.34
C GLU A 363 -34.70 -47.03 -4.88
N ALA A 364 -35.43 -45.94 -4.60
CA ALA A 364 -36.84 -45.99 -4.25
C ALA A 364 -37.71 -46.56 -5.37
N LEU A 365 -37.42 -46.22 -6.65
CA LEU A 365 -38.10 -46.75 -7.83
C LEU A 365 -37.78 -48.22 -8.13
N SER A 366 -36.59 -48.68 -7.72
CA SER A 366 -36.15 -50.08 -7.93
C SER A 366 -36.53 -51.00 -6.75
N SER A 367 -37.12 -50.45 -5.70
CA SER A 367 -37.51 -51.26 -4.53
C SER A 367 -38.73 -52.17 -4.86
N PRO A 368 -38.79 -53.42 -4.32
CA PRO A 368 -39.89 -54.34 -4.57
C PRO A 368 -41.29 -53.79 -4.18
N GLN A 369 -41.32 -52.85 -3.28
CA GLN A 369 -42.59 -52.15 -2.91
C GLN A 369 -43.14 -51.22 -3.99
N ALA A 370 -42.32 -50.71 -4.90
CA ALA A 370 -42.78 -49.91 -6.03
C ALA A 370 -43.46 -50.77 -7.12
N GLU A 371 -43.00 -52.03 -7.28
CA GLU A 371 -43.65 -53.00 -8.20
C GLU A 371 -45.05 -53.43 -7.72
N GLU A 372 -45.26 -53.53 -6.40
CA GLU A 372 -46.54 -53.91 -5.78
C GLU A 372 -47.63 -52.82 -5.95
N VAL A 373 -47.22 -51.53 -5.94
CA VAL A 373 -48.17 -50.39 -6.14
C VAL A 373 -48.59 -50.28 -7.62
N VAL A 374 -47.70 -50.59 -8.57
CA VAL A 374 -48.04 -50.57 -10.00
C VAL A 374 -48.96 -51.74 -10.39
N ALA A 375 -48.86 -52.89 -9.70
CA ALA A 375 -49.71 -54.06 -9.94
C ALA A 375 -51.18 -53.92 -9.47
N VAL A 376 -51.48 -52.92 -8.57
CA VAL A 376 -52.82 -52.70 -7.99
C VAL A 376 -53.65 -51.65 -8.79
N VAL A 377 -53.10 -51.02 -9.82
CA VAL A 377 -53.90 -50.09 -10.65
C VAL A 377 -54.78 -50.89 -11.60
N PRO A 378 -56.12 -50.92 -11.42
CA PRO A 378 -57.02 -51.65 -12.29
C PRO A 378 -57.03 -51.01 -13.69
N ALA A 379 -56.97 -51.87 -14.75
CA ALA A 379 -57.06 -51.43 -16.11
C ALA A 379 -58.32 -50.61 -16.36
N PRO A 380 -58.28 -49.53 -17.15
CA PRO A 380 -59.47 -48.74 -17.46
C PRO A 380 -60.48 -49.59 -18.24
N PRO A 381 -61.82 -49.47 -17.94
CA PRO A 381 -62.86 -50.27 -18.62
C PRO A 381 -62.82 -50.00 -20.12
N ALA A 382 -62.87 -51.07 -20.92
CA ALA A 382 -62.98 -51.03 -22.33
C ALA A 382 -64.30 -50.32 -22.75
N ARG A 383 -64.16 -49.24 -23.53
CA ARG A 383 -65.31 -48.55 -24.09
C ARG A 383 -65.86 -49.40 -25.21
N SER A 384 -67.10 -49.87 -25.00
CA SER A 384 -68.01 -50.44 -26.04
C SER A 384 -68.65 -49.35 -26.86
#